data_5d3c130a52fe1dc61cacf1aaced277f1
#
_entry.id   5d3c130a52fe1dc61cacf1aaced277f1
#
_cell.length_a   1.000
_cell.length_b   1.000
_cell.length_c   1.000
_cell.angle_alpha   90.00
_cell.angle_beta   90.00
_cell.angle_gamma   90.00
#
_symmetry.space_group_name_H-M   'P 1'
#
loop_
_entity.id
_entity.type
_entity.pdbx_description
1 polymer ?
#
loop_
_entity_poly.entity_id
_entity_poly.type
_entity_poly.pdbx_seq_one_letter_code
_entity_poly.pdbx_strand_id
1 'polypeptide(L)'
;MPVRYVKVDQTELRQIKELYEGVMSHACHGLFFKEGSVIGSDMAQEALKDRPRFFEKAGQILKERGWVEEITFSDHEVVAKGSIEVSPSDIPTCHRLRGILREFYERFKGGRVKCTEEMCASTGSPECRFRVEEV
;
A
#
# COMPACT_ATOMS: atom_id res chain seq x y z
N MET A 1 7.79 -21.39 13.76
CA MET A 1 6.44 -21.13 14.28
C MET A 1 5.55 -20.64 13.15
N PRO A 2 4.32 -21.13 13.02
CA PRO A 2 3.40 -20.59 12.05
C PRO A 2 3.06 -19.15 12.37
N VAL A 3 2.92 -18.33 11.34
CA VAL A 3 2.55 -16.93 11.49
C VAL A 3 1.06 -16.85 11.80
N ARG A 4 0.71 -16.05 12.79
CA ARG A 4 -0.68 -15.83 13.20
C ARG A 4 -1.11 -14.45 12.74
N TYR A 5 -2.39 -14.29 12.48
CA TYR A 5 -2.97 -13.05 11.96
C TYR A 5 -4.05 -12.52 12.91
N VAL A 6 -4.17 -11.20 12.93
CA VAL A 6 -5.32 -10.53 13.53
C VAL A 6 -6.12 -9.89 12.39
N LYS A 7 -7.44 -9.90 12.51
CA LYS A 7 -8.30 -9.25 11.51
C LYS A 7 -8.69 -7.87 12.00
N VAL A 8 -8.47 -6.88 11.12
CA VAL A 8 -8.86 -5.49 11.34
C VAL A 8 -9.69 -5.08 10.13
N ASP A 9 -10.84 -4.45 10.33
CA ASP A 9 -11.70 -4.08 9.24
C ASP A 9 -11.49 -2.62 8.80
N GLN A 10 -12.15 -2.26 7.68
CA GLN A 10 -12.01 -0.93 7.08
C GLN A 10 -12.46 0.18 8.03
N THR A 11 -13.51 -0.05 8.81
CA THR A 11 -14.02 0.93 9.77
C THR A 11 -12.99 1.18 10.87
N GLU A 12 -12.41 0.10 11.39
CA GLU A 12 -11.37 0.21 12.42
C GLU A 12 -10.14 0.96 11.91
N LEU A 13 -9.71 0.67 10.68
CA LEU A 13 -8.58 1.38 10.08
C LEU A 13 -8.86 2.88 9.95
N ARG A 14 -10.07 3.24 9.54
CA ARG A 14 -10.48 4.64 9.45
C ARG A 14 -10.46 5.30 10.83
N GLN A 15 -10.99 4.63 11.84
CA GLN A 15 -11.02 5.16 13.21
C GLN A 15 -9.61 5.32 13.78
N ILE A 16 -8.70 4.40 13.48
CA ILE A 16 -7.29 4.51 13.87
C ILE A 16 -6.65 5.73 13.20
N LYS A 17 -6.92 5.93 11.91
CA LYS A 17 -6.42 7.09 11.18
C LYS A 17 -6.92 8.39 11.82
N GLU A 18 -8.20 8.48 12.10
CA GLU A 18 -8.81 9.66 12.72
C GLU A 18 -8.24 9.91 14.12
N LEU A 19 -8.00 8.86 14.89
CA LEU A 19 -7.38 8.97 16.21
C LEU A 19 -5.99 9.60 16.13
N TYR A 20 -5.13 9.10 15.24
CA TYR A 20 -3.78 9.63 15.11
C TYR A 20 -3.76 11.01 14.49
N GLU A 21 -4.65 11.32 13.54
CA GLU A 21 -4.76 12.66 12.98
C GLU A 21 -5.20 13.66 14.05
N GLY A 22 -6.04 13.25 14.99
CA GLY A 22 -6.45 14.09 16.12
C GLY A 22 -5.29 14.43 17.07
N VAL A 23 -4.30 13.55 17.17
CA VAL A 23 -3.13 13.75 18.05
C VAL A 23 -1.97 14.43 17.32
N MET A 24 -1.70 14.04 16.07
CA MET A 24 -0.49 14.39 15.34
C MET A 24 -0.74 15.19 14.07
N SER A 25 -1.98 15.55 13.77
CA SER A 25 -2.39 16.11 12.48
C SER A 25 -1.93 15.16 11.35
N HIS A 26 -1.49 15.68 10.21
CA HIS A 26 -1.07 14.88 9.09
C HIS A 26 0.33 14.25 9.25
N ALA A 27 1.03 14.53 10.33
CA ALA A 27 2.34 13.93 10.59
C ALA A 27 2.27 12.40 10.72
N CYS A 28 1.13 11.86 11.14
CA CYS A 28 0.94 10.42 11.27
C CYS A 28 0.96 9.69 9.91
N HIS A 29 0.73 10.39 8.81
CA HIS A 29 0.72 9.76 7.49
C HIS A 29 2.09 9.18 7.11
N GLY A 30 3.18 9.82 7.53
CA GLY A 30 4.52 9.30 7.34
C GLY A 30 4.77 8.02 8.16
N LEU A 31 4.17 7.92 9.34
CA LEU A 31 4.26 6.72 10.16
C LEU A 31 3.49 5.56 9.51
N PHE A 32 2.30 5.82 8.98
CA PHE A 32 1.53 4.80 8.25
C PHE A 32 2.29 4.30 7.03
N PHE A 33 2.96 5.21 6.32
CA PHE A 33 3.80 4.85 5.20
C PHE A 33 4.94 3.90 5.63
N LYS A 34 5.59 4.20 6.75
CA LYS A 34 6.64 3.35 7.30
C LYS A 34 6.11 1.97 7.72
N GLU A 35 4.92 1.93 8.32
CA GLU A 35 4.25 0.66 8.62
C GLU A 35 4.07 -0.16 7.34
N GLY A 36 3.63 0.49 6.27
CA GLY A 36 3.46 -0.15 4.97
C GLY A 36 4.77 -0.74 4.44
N SER A 37 5.88 -0.03 4.62
CA SER A 37 7.18 -0.55 4.20
C SER A 37 7.55 -1.82 4.97
N VAL A 38 7.27 -1.87 6.26
CA VAL A 38 7.52 -3.08 7.07
C VAL A 38 6.66 -4.24 6.57
N ILE A 39 5.36 -4.00 6.40
CA ILE A 39 4.42 -5.01 5.92
C ILE A 39 4.81 -5.48 4.51
N GLY A 40 5.15 -4.55 3.64
CA GLY A 40 5.54 -4.84 2.26
C GLY A 40 6.83 -5.63 2.14
N SER A 41 7.75 -5.44 3.08
CA SER A 41 9.00 -6.19 3.11
C SER A 41 8.76 -7.69 3.26
N ASP A 42 7.85 -8.07 4.14
CA ASP A 42 7.47 -9.47 4.35
C ASP A 42 6.80 -10.06 3.10
N MET A 43 5.88 -9.33 2.51
CA MET A 43 5.21 -9.74 1.27
C MET A 43 6.18 -9.85 0.11
N ALA A 44 7.11 -8.91 -0.02
CA ALA A 44 8.11 -8.91 -1.09
C ALA A 44 9.03 -10.12 -0.98
N GLN A 45 9.41 -10.49 0.23
CA GLN A 45 10.25 -11.65 0.46
C GLN A 45 9.57 -12.93 -0.05
N GLU A 46 8.28 -13.05 0.20
CA GLU A 46 7.48 -14.18 -0.30
C GLU A 46 7.40 -14.18 -1.82
N ALA A 47 7.12 -13.02 -2.42
CA ALA A 47 7.00 -12.89 -3.87
C ALA A 47 8.33 -13.11 -4.60
N LEU A 48 9.46 -12.79 -3.97
CA LEU A 48 10.79 -12.98 -4.54
C LEU A 48 11.16 -14.45 -4.72
N LYS A 49 10.45 -15.38 -4.10
CA LYS A 49 10.66 -16.80 -4.32
C LYS A 49 10.39 -17.20 -5.77
N ASP A 50 9.61 -16.42 -6.49
CA ASP A 50 9.34 -16.59 -7.91
C ASP A 50 9.57 -15.25 -8.62
N ARG A 51 10.85 -14.88 -8.78
CA ARG A 51 11.23 -13.57 -9.30
C ARG A 51 10.64 -13.25 -10.67
N PRO A 52 10.58 -14.17 -11.65
CA PRO A 52 9.97 -13.87 -12.95
C PRO A 52 8.49 -13.48 -12.86
N ARG A 53 7.79 -13.91 -11.81
CA ARG A 53 6.38 -13.61 -11.59
C ARG A 53 6.17 -12.74 -10.35
N PHE A 54 7.18 -11.95 -9.99
CA PHE A 54 7.19 -11.19 -8.74
C PHE A 54 5.92 -10.35 -8.57
N PHE A 55 5.61 -9.49 -9.53
CA PHE A 55 4.46 -8.58 -9.39
C PHE A 55 3.12 -9.31 -9.44
N GLU A 56 3.04 -10.41 -10.18
CA GLU A 56 1.85 -11.25 -10.16
C GLU A 56 1.63 -11.85 -8.77
N LYS A 57 2.69 -12.38 -8.17
CA LYS A 57 2.63 -12.96 -6.82
C LYS A 57 2.34 -11.88 -5.76
N ALA A 58 3.00 -10.73 -5.85
CA ALA A 58 2.79 -9.63 -4.92
C ALA A 58 1.33 -9.14 -4.97
N GLY A 59 0.77 -9.03 -6.17
CA GLY A 59 -0.63 -8.64 -6.34
C GLY A 59 -1.59 -9.67 -5.76
N GLN A 60 -1.31 -10.96 -5.93
CA GLN A 60 -2.11 -12.01 -5.32
C GLN A 60 -2.09 -11.93 -3.79
N ILE A 61 -0.92 -11.70 -3.21
CA ILE A 61 -0.78 -11.58 -1.75
C ILE A 61 -1.58 -10.40 -1.23
N LEU A 62 -1.50 -9.25 -1.92
CA LEU A 62 -2.28 -8.07 -1.54
C LEU A 62 -3.79 -8.35 -1.55
N LYS A 63 -4.28 -9.03 -2.58
CA LYS A 63 -5.70 -9.38 -2.67
C LYS A 63 -6.11 -10.38 -1.59
N GLU A 64 -5.32 -11.41 -1.38
CA GLU A 64 -5.59 -12.45 -0.38
C GLU A 64 -5.61 -11.90 1.04
N ARG A 65 -4.73 -10.93 1.33
CA ARG A 65 -4.68 -10.29 2.64
C ARG A 65 -5.69 -9.16 2.80
N GLY A 66 -6.43 -8.82 1.75
CA GLY A 66 -7.53 -7.87 1.81
C GLY A 66 -7.14 -6.40 1.64
N TRP A 67 -5.93 -6.11 1.18
CA TRP A 67 -5.48 -4.73 0.97
C TRP A 67 -6.19 -4.06 -0.20
N VAL A 68 -6.44 -4.81 -1.27
CA VAL A 68 -7.08 -4.30 -2.48
C VAL A 68 -8.01 -5.36 -3.05
N GLU A 69 -8.99 -4.93 -3.85
CA GLU A 69 -9.83 -5.85 -4.62
C GLU A 69 -9.14 -6.23 -5.93
N GLU A 70 -8.51 -5.25 -6.58
CA GLU A 70 -7.75 -5.45 -7.81
C GLU A 70 -6.54 -4.54 -7.85
N ILE A 71 -5.48 -4.98 -8.52
CA ILE A 71 -4.26 -4.18 -8.68
C ILE A 71 -3.53 -4.58 -9.97
N THR A 72 -3.00 -3.58 -10.65
CA THR A 72 -2.14 -3.76 -11.84
C THR A 72 -0.84 -2.98 -11.66
N PHE A 73 0.26 -3.62 -12.06
CA PHE A 73 1.60 -3.03 -11.96
C PHE A 73 2.17 -2.77 -13.34
N SER A 74 2.87 -1.65 -13.48
CA SER A 74 3.73 -1.38 -14.64
C SER A 74 5.07 -0.86 -14.13
N ASP A 75 6.00 -0.53 -15.03
CA ASP A 75 7.32 -0.07 -14.60
C ASP A 75 7.29 1.21 -13.78
N HIS A 76 6.32 2.09 -14.03
CA HIS A 76 6.27 3.41 -13.42
C HIS A 76 4.94 3.77 -12.77
N GLU A 77 3.95 2.87 -12.85
CA GLU A 77 2.61 3.16 -12.35
C GLU A 77 1.97 1.93 -11.75
N VAL A 78 1.19 2.15 -10.71
CA VAL A 78 0.33 1.12 -10.10
C VAL A 78 -1.08 1.65 -10.07
N VAL A 79 -2.04 0.83 -10.48
CA VAL A 79 -3.47 1.15 -10.38
C VAL A 79 -4.12 0.14 -9.44
N ALA A 80 -4.76 0.63 -8.39
CA ALA A 80 -5.44 -0.20 -7.40
C ALA A 80 -6.91 0.18 -7.31
N LYS A 81 -7.77 -0.83 -7.18
CA LYS A 81 -9.20 -0.65 -6.94
C LYS A 81 -9.58 -1.34 -5.64
N GLY A 82 -10.49 -0.73 -4.90
CA GLY A 82 -10.97 -1.30 -3.65
C GLY A 82 -9.92 -1.37 -2.55
N SER A 83 -9.06 -0.33 -2.44
CA SER A 83 -8.10 -0.26 -1.34
C SER A 83 -8.84 -0.18 -0.02
N ILE A 84 -8.39 -0.98 0.96
CA ILE A 84 -8.99 -1.02 2.29
C ILE A 84 -8.85 0.32 3.03
N GLU A 85 -7.88 1.15 2.64
CA GLU A 85 -7.61 2.42 3.29
C GLU A 85 -8.46 3.57 2.74
N VAL A 86 -9.30 3.33 1.74
CA VAL A 86 -10.15 4.37 1.16
C VAL A 86 -11.24 4.80 2.15
N SER A 87 -11.33 6.10 2.39
CA SER A 87 -12.42 6.74 3.14
C SER A 87 -12.57 8.17 2.61
N PRO A 88 -13.78 8.77 2.66
CA PRO A 88 -13.96 10.14 2.15
C PRO A 88 -12.96 11.10 2.76
N SER A 89 -12.24 11.86 1.91
CA SER A 89 -11.16 12.75 2.34
C SER A 89 -10.87 13.79 1.25
N ASP A 90 -10.25 14.89 1.65
CA ASP A 90 -9.75 15.92 0.74
C ASP A 90 -8.37 15.58 0.19
N ILE A 91 -7.70 14.59 0.77
CA ILE A 91 -6.35 14.18 0.39
C ILE A 91 -6.29 12.67 0.24
N PRO A 92 -5.29 12.13 -0.48
CA PRO A 92 -5.09 10.69 -0.58
C PRO A 92 -4.93 10.03 0.79
N THR A 93 -5.45 8.80 0.93
CA THR A 93 -5.49 8.08 2.22
C THR A 93 -4.78 6.74 2.21
N CYS A 94 -4.25 6.30 1.08
CA CYS A 94 -3.63 4.96 0.97
C CYS A 94 -2.17 4.99 1.40
N HIS A 95 -1.90 5.45 2.62
CA HIS A 95 -0.53 5.66 3.11
C HIS A 95 0.25 4.36 3.29
N ARG A 96 -0.38 3.35 3.92
CA ARG A 96 0.27 2.04 4.10
C ARG A 96 0.48 1.34 2.76
N LEU A 97 -0.53 1.37 1.91
CA LEU A 97 -0.42 0.76 0.59
C LEU A 97 0.72 1.40 -0.22
N ARG A 98 0.86 2.72 -0.16
CA ARG A 98 1.96 3.43 -0.80
C ARG A 98 3.32 2.93 -0.30
N GLY A 99 3.43 2.69 1.00
CA GLY A 99 4.65 2.13 1.60
C GLY A 99 4.93 0.70 1.16
N ILE A 100 3.88 -0.12 1.09
CA ILE A 100 3.99 -1.50 0.60
C ILE A 100 4.50 -1.50 -0.85
N LEU A 101 3.92 -0.66 -1.70
CA LEU A 101 4.27 -0.59 -3.12
C LEU A 101 5.71 -0.12 -3.31
N ARG A 102 6.15 0.90 -2.56
CA ARG A 102 7.55 1.33 -2.60
C ARG A 102 8.48 0.16 -2.29
N GLU A 103 8.17 -0.59 -1.24
CA GLU A 103 8.98 -1.72 -0.83
C GLU A 103 9.07 -2.79 -1.92
N PHE A 104 7.95 -3.07 -2.59
CA PHE A 104 7.92 -4.02 -3.69
C PHE A 104 8.91 -3.62 -4.80
N TYR A 105 8.85 -2.36 -5.23
CA TYR A 105 9.72 -1.90 -6.32
C TYR A 105 11.19 -1.83 -5.90
N GLU A 106 11.46 -1.40 -4.67
CA GLU A 106 12.84 -1.35 -4.18
C GLU A 106 13.45 -2.76 -4.10
N ARG A 107 12.69 -3.72 -3.59
CA ARG A 107 13.17 -5.10 -3.48
C ARG A 107 13.36 -5.74 -4.83
N PHE A 108 12.46 -5.49 -5.76
CA PHE A 108 12.55 -6.07 -7.09
C PHE A 108 13.68 -5.45 -7.91
N LYS A 109 13.79 -4.13 -7.90
CA LYS A 109 14.78 -3.41 -8.71
C LYS A 109 16.17 -3.36 -8.07
N GLY A 110 16.24 -3.50 -6.77
CA GLY A 110 17.49 -3.43 -6.03
C GLY A 110 18.01 -2.02 -5.80
N GLY A 111 17.16 -1.00 -5.94
CA GLY A 111 17.51 0.40 -5.76
C GLY A 111 16.39 1.19 -5.12
N ARG A 112 16.65 2.44 -4.78
CA ARG A 112 15.69 3.29 -4.11
C ARG A 112 14.67 3.84 -5.10
N VAL A 113 13.40 3.87 -4.68
CA VAL A 113 12.32 4.45 -5.48
C VAL A 113 11.48 5.39 -4.61
N LYS A 114 10.82 6.33 -5.29
CA LYS A 114 9.81 7.19 -4.71
C LYS A 114 8.45 6.72 -5.23
N CYS A 115 7.50 6.54 -4.32
CA CYS A 115 6.13 6.18 -4.66
C CYS A 115 5.19 7.27 -4.21
N THR A 116 4.43 7.85 -5.13
CA THR A 116 3.52 8.95 -4.87
C THR A 116 2.11 8.55 -5.27
N GLU A 117 1.15 8.73 -4.37
CA GLU A 117 -0.26 8.53 -4.71
C GLU A 117 -0.77 9.78 -5.45
N GLU A 118 -1.01 9.65 -6.76
CA GLU A 118 -1.45 10.76 -7.60
C GLU A 118 -2.96 10.91 -7.65
N MET A 119 -3.70 9.79 -7.60
CA MET A 119 -5.15 9.77 -7.58
C MET A 119 -5.60 8.80 -6.51
N CYS A 120 -6.66 9.16 -5.81
CA CYS A 120 -7.20 8.33 -4.74
C CYS A 120 -8.73 8.30 -4.82
N ALA A 121 -9.31 7.12 -4.65
CA ALA A 121 -10.76 6.97 -4.60
C ALA A 121 -11.37 7.77 -3.44
N SER A 122 -10.60 8.01 -2.39
CA SER A 122 -11.03 8.84 -1.24
C SER A 122 -11.36 10.27 -1.65
N THR A 123 -10.71 10.79 -2.68
CA THR A 123 -10.92 12.16 -3.16
C THR A 123 -11.84 12.23 -4.39
N GLY A 124 -12.56 11.15 -4.67
CA GLY A 124 -13.54 11.12 -5.75
C GLY A 124 -13.08 10.48 -7.05
N SER A 125 -11.85 9.97 -7.13
CA SER A 125 -11.38 9.27 -8.32
C SER A 125 -11.98 7.87 -8.40
N PRO A 126 -12.13 7.29 -9.62
CA PRO A 126 -12.67 5.94 -9.75
C PRO A 126 -11.74 4.85 -9.23
N GLU A 127 -10.45 5.17 -9.08
CA GLU A 127 -9.42 4.24 -8.65
C GLU A 127 -8.28 4.99 -7.99
N CYS A 128 -7.36 4.25 -7.37
CA CYS A 128 -6.14 4.83 -6.81
C CYS A 128 -4.98 4.60 -7.77
N ARG A 129 -4.21 5.65 -8.06
CA ARG A 129 -3.04 5.58 -8.93
C ARG A 129 -1.80 6.05 -8.20
N PHE A 130 -0.73 5.29 -8.37
CA PHE A 130 0.55 5.58 -7.73
C PHE A 130 1.62 5.69 -8.81
N ARG A 131 2.43 6.73 -8.73
CA ARG A 131 3.61 6.86 -9.59
C ARG A 131 4.82 6.30 -8.87
N VAL A 132 5.60 5.51 -9.58
CA VAL A 132 6.86 4.94 -9.08
C VAL A 132 8.01 5.50 -9.90
N GLU A 133 8.95 6.15 -9.23
CA GLU A 133 10.10 6.80 -9.85
C GLU A 133 11.38 6.33 -9.18
N GLU A 134 12.42 6.08 -9.97
CA GLU A 134 13.75 5.80 -9.42
C GLU A 134 14.35 7.08 -8.85
N VAL A 135 15.02 6.95 -7.73
CA VAL A 135 15.66 8.07 -7.05
C VAL A 135 17.15 8.13 -7.40
#